data_76d73f4ab68a2181f3c1dfc28843098c
#
_entry.id   76d73f4ab68a2181f3c1dfc28843098c
#
_cell.length_a   1.000
_cell.length_b   1.000
_cell.length_c   1.000
_cell.angle_alpha   90.00
_cell.angle_beta   90.00
_cell.angle_gamma   90.00
#
_symmetry.space_group_name_H-M   'P 1'
#
loop_
_entity.id
_entity.type
_entity.pdbx_description
1 polymer ?
#
loop_
_entity_poly.entity_id
_entity_poly.type
_entity_poly.pdbx_seq_one_letter_code
_entity_poly.pdbx_strand_id
1 'polypeptide(L)'
;MRHFLLFCLFVLVQVSAFAIPPRPDAFTLRQADGSEITVYRCGDERFGYYTTIDGLILQRGADNGLYYAEVKDGKLIATKQLAHNPQDRKAPELKLIKKLSNTAQQVDQLLSLPEHRTKMIGNNGDGLGQWGVSGFGAVSSVGKHTIPVILVSYADVELGDTITTEKISRQLNEKGYHDEPFTHGSARDYFLAMSQGLFDPTFEVVAKVKVSHGYAYYGKNSNGRNDVRVLDLVKEACNLAAEQGVDFNKYVEADKGCVPLVSIMYAGPGEANSTDSNSDDYIWPHQWTGIDYMYSGYTIGNQGVKVGAYFVGNELNEYTSGGVKKKRLAGINIFVHEFGHALGLPDGYYTGSDPSVRNRLKTMGLWDHMDIGCYLNNAATPVAFTSYERSYLGWLKLEELKEERTYALQPFDIEGRDNTAYIIRNPKN
;
A
#
# COMPACT_ATOMS: atom_id res chain seq x y z
N MET A 1 -27.16 10.83 -48.66
CA MET A 1 -27.17 10.94 -47.20
C MET A 1 -26.21 9.87 -46.65
N ARG A 2 -25.00 10.28 -46.31
CA ARG A 2 -23.97 9.39 -45.72
C ARG A 2 -24.06 9.51 -44.21
N HIS A 3 -24.44 8.45 -43.55
CA HIS A 3 -24.41 8.35 -42.11
C HIS A 3 -22.96 8.16 -41.65
N PHE A 4 -22.43 9.19 -40.98
CA PHE A 4 -21.18 9.13 -40.25
C PHE A 4 -21.47 8.46 -38.89
N LEU A 5 -21.08 7.19 -38.74
CA LEU A 5 -21.05 6.52 -37.46
C LEU A 5 -19.82 7.05 -36.70
N LEU A 6 -20.07 7.88 -35.67
CA LEU A 6 -19.06 8.25 -34.68
C LEU A 6 -18.83 7.04 -33.75
N PHE A 7 -17.74 6.36 -33.98
CA PHE A 7 -17.25 5.33 -33.04
C PHE A 7 -16.58 6.10 -31.89
N CYS A 8 -17.30 6.30 -30.79
CA CYS A 8 -16.69 6.73 -29.53
C CYS A 8 -15.86 5.58 -28.99
N LEU A 9 -14.54 5.67 -29.21
CA LEU A 9 -13.56 4.80 -28.57
C LEU A 9 -13.52 5.20 -27.06
N PHE A 10 -14.27 4.48 -26.24
CA PHE A 10 -14.09 4.55 -24.79
C PHE A 10 -12.74 3.92 -24.46
N VAL A 11 -11.71 4.74 -24.34
CA VAL A 11 -10.46 4.34 -23.68
C VAL A 11 -10.79 4.17 -22.20
N LEU A 12 -11.01 2.93 -21.78
CA LEU A 12 -11.09 2.57 -20.37
C LEU A 12 -9.69 2.78 -19.76
N VAL A 13 -9.44 3.97 -19.24
CA VAL A 13 -8.26 4.24 -18.43
C VAL A 13 -8.44 3.47 -17.12
N GLN A 14 -7.58 2.51 -16.90
CA GLN A 14 -7.60 1.67 -15.72
C GLN A 14 -6.82 2.35 -14.61
N VAL A 15 -7.50 2.68 -13.54
CA VAL A 15 -6.93 3.24 -12.32
C VAL A 15 -6.40 2.08 -11.48
N SER A 16 -5.14 2.14 -11.10
CA SER A 16 -4.52 1.18 -10.19
C SER A 16 -4.36 1.83 -8.82
N ALA A 17 -4.88 1.21 -7.79
CA ALA A 17 -4.60 1.51 -6.40
C ALA A 17 -3.85 0.32 -5.80
N PHE A 18 -2.91 0.60 -4.93
CA PHE A 18 -2.02 -0.39 -4.32
C PHE A 18 -1.75 0.01 -2.88
N ALA A 19 -1.59 -0.95 -1.98
CA ALA A 19 -1.33 -0.69 -0.57
C ALA A 19 -0.50 -1.78 0.09
N ILE A 20 0.07 -1.46 1.25
CA ILE A 20 0.74 -2.46 2.07
C ILE A 20 -0.22 -3.60 2.43
N PRO A 21 0.29 -4.84 2.54
CA PRO A 21 -0.49 -5.95 3.05
C PRO A 21 -0.97 -5.66 4.48
N PRO A 22 -2.10 -6.25 4.91
CA PRO A 22 -2.45 -6.23 6.32
C PRO A 22 -1.37 -6.95 7.12
N ARG A 23 -1.17 -6.52 8.38
CA ARG A 23 -0.23 -7.18 9.28
C ARG A 23 -0.44 -8.70 9.27
N PRO A 24 0.65 -9.50 9.19
CA PRO A 24 0.52 -10.95 9.02
C PRO A 24 0.10 -11.68 10.29
N ASP A 25 0.30 -11.07 11.46
CA ASP A 25 0.07 -11.72 12.75
C ASP A 25 -1.37 -11.55 13.22
N ALA A 26 -1.91 -12.61 13.86
CA ALA A 26 -3.15 -12.49 14.59
C ALA A 26 -3.01 -11.55 15.78
N PHE A 27 -4.08 -10.84 16.11
CA PHE A 27 -4.12 -9.94 17.25
C PHE A 27 -5.47 -10.02 17.97
N THR A 28 -5.48 -9.65 19.25
CA THR A 28 -6.67 -9.73 20.10
C THR A 28 -7.29 -8.35 20.26
N LEU A 29 -8.60 -8.29 20.03
CA LEU A 29 -9.43 -7.09 20.22
C LEU A 29 -10.39 -7.33 21.39
N ARG A 30 -10.60 -6.29 22.20
CA ARG A 30 -11.69 -6.26 23.18
C ARG A 30 -12.94 -5.73 22.54
N GLN A 31 -14.06 -6.45 22.69
CA GLN A 31 -15.34 -6.14 22.08
C GLN A 31 -16.23 -5.30 23.01
N ALA A 32 -17.33 -4.77 22.49
CA ALA A 32 -18.25 -3.90 23.23
C ALA A 32 -18.90 -4.59 24.45
N ASP A 33 -19.11 -5.91 24.38
CA ASP A 33 -19.64 -6.71 25.49
C ASP A 33 -18.57 -7.10 26.55
N GLY A 34 -17.32 -6.65 26.36
CA GLY A 34 -16.20 -6.93 27.21
C GLY A 34 -15.47 -8.25 26.93
N SER A 35 -15.95 -9.08 25.98
CA SER A 35 -15.26 -10.28 25.51
C SER A 35 -14.01 -9.93 24.70
N GLU A 36 -13.11 -10.89 24.53
CA GLU A 36 -11.95 -10.78 23.67
C GLU A 36 -12.07 -11.73 22.48
N ILE A 37 -11.66 -11.27 21.30
CA ILE A 37 -11.59 -12.08 20.09
C ILE A 37 -10.23 -11.94 19.44
N THR A 38 -9.63 -13.06 19.04
CA THR A 38 -8.37 -13.09 18.28
C THR A 38 -8.67 -13.27 16.82
N VAL A 39 -8.12 -12.37 15.99
CA VAL A 39 -8.45 -12.25 14.57
C VAL A 39 -7.23 -12.00 13.71
N TYR A 40 -7.37 -12.25 12.43
CA TYR A 40 -6.50 -11.71 11.39
C TYR A 40 -7.20 -10.56 10.67
N ARG A 41 -6.44 -9.53 10.28
CA ARG A 41 -6.88 -8.55 9.29
C ARG A 41 -6.63 -9.12 7.90
N CYS A 42 -7.53 -8.86 6.96
CA CYS A 42 -7.49 -9.38 5.61
C CYS A 42 -7.93 -8.31 4.61
N GLY A 43 -7.62 -8.51 3.33
CA GLY A 43 -7.99 -7.59 2.26
C GLY A 43 -6.86 -6.64 1.89
N ASP A 44 -7.24 -5.50 1.38
CA ASP A 44 -6.38 -4.42 0.91
C ASP A 44 -7.04 -3.04 1.20
N GLU A 45 -6.46 -1.96 0.69
CA GLU A 45 -6.95 -0.58 0.86
C GLU A 45 -8.35 -0.34 0.29
N ARG A 46 -8.85 -1.22 -0.56
CA ARG A 46 -10.18 -1.10 -1.19
C ARG A 46 -11.24 -1.82 -0.40
N PHE A 47 -10.85 -2.96 0.17
CA PHE A 47 -11.78 -3.88 0.80
C PHE A 47 -11.13 -4.61 1.97
N GLY A 48 -11.20 -4.00 3.17
CA GLY A 48 -10.73 -4.58 4.42
C GLY A 48 -11.82 -5.39 5.14
N TYR A 49 -11.42 -6.49 5.77
CA TYR A 49 -12.28 -7.33 6.61
C TYR A 49 -11.44 -8.10 7.63
N TYR A 50 -12.10 -8.86 8.49
CA TYR A 50 -11.43 -9.68 9.49
C TYR A 50 -11.79 -11.16 9.31
N THR A 51 -10.92 -12.04 9.82
CA THR A 51 -11.27 -13.44 10.00
C THR A 51 -10.98 -13.89 11.43
N THR A 52 -11.76 -14.85 11.93
CA THR A 52 -11.38 -15.59 13.12
C THR A 52 -10.13 -16.44 12.84
N ILE A 53 -9.49 -16.97 13.90
CA ILE A 53 -8.32 -17.86 13.75
C ILE A 53 -8.63 -19.14 12.95
N ASP A 54 -9.89 -19.56 12.89
CA ASP A 54 -10.38 -20.69 12.10
C ASP A 54 -11.03 -20.27 10.76
N GLY A 55 -10.84 -19.01 10.33
CA GLY A 55 -11.13 -18.54 8.98
C GLY A 55 -12.57 -18.09 8.71
N LEU A 56 -13.38 -17.84 9.74
CA LEU A 56 -14.73 -17.30 9.53
C LEU A 56 -14.66 -15.80 9.27
N ILE A 57 -15.36 -15.33 8.26
CA ILE A 57 -15.38 -13.93 7.84
C ILE A 57 -16.15 -13.07 8.84
N LEU A 58 -15.54 -11.96 9.21
CA LEU A 58 -16.09 -10.98 10.15
C LEU A 58 -16.11 -9.58 9.54
N GLN A 59 -17.09 -8.80 9.97
CA GLN A 59 -17.19 -7.37 9.67
C GLN A 59 -17.42 -6.60 10.96
N ARG A 60 -16.87 -5.39 11.05
CA ARG A 60 -17.03 -4.53 12.20
C ARG A 60 -18.43 -3.90 12.20
N GLY A 61 -19.10 -3.92 13.35
CA GLY A 61 -20.37 -3.24 13.59
C GLY A 61 -20.18 -1.78 14.00
N ALA A 62 -21.27 -1.04 14.07
CA ALA A 62 -21.28 0.39 14.47
C ALA A 62 -20.85 0.62 15.93
N ASP A 63 -20.89 -0.41 16.77
CA ASP A 63 -20.46 -0.43 18.17
C ASP A 63 -18.99 -0.86 18.33
N ASN A 64 -18.24 -0.96 17.21
CA ASN A 64 -16.88 -1.48 17.13
C ASN A 64 -16.73 -2.97 17.47
N GLY A 65 -17.80 -3.72 17.70
CA GLY A 65 -17.79 -5.17 17.83
C GLY A 65 -17.53 -5.86 16.48
N LEU A 66 -16.94 -7.05 16.51
CA LEU A 66 -16.76 -7.89 15.31
C LEU A 66 -17.89 -8.92 15.23
N TYR A 67 -18.62 -8.88 14.15
CA TYR A 67 -19.77 -9.74 13.88
C TYR A 67 -19.47 -10.70 12.74
N TYR A 68 -20.04 -11.91 12.79
CA TYR A 68 -20.02 -12.77 11.60
C TYR A 68 -20.63 -12.00 10.44
N ALA A 69 -20.02 -12.18 9.25
CA ALA A 69 -20.44 -11.45 8.06
C ALA A 69 -21.12 -12.36 7.02
N GLU A 70 -21.98 -11.76 6.22
CA GLU A 70 -22.59 -12.39 5.05
C GLU A 70 -22.47 -11.47 3.84
N VAL A 71 -22.43 -12.06 2.65
CA VAL A 71 -22.48 -11.29 1.40
C VAL A 71 -23.93 -11.13 0.98
N LYS A 72 -24.39 -9.89 0.87
CA LYS A 72 -25.73 -9.53 0.44
C LYS A 72 -25.66 -8.35 -0.53
N ASP A 73 -26.38 -8.49 -1.66
CA ASP A 73 -26.43 -7.46 -2.71
C ASP A 73 -25.03 -6.96 -3.14
N GLY A 74 -24.06 -7.90 -3.27
CA GLY A 74 -22.69 -7.59 -3.67
C GLY A 74 -21.86 -6.85 -2.61
N LYS A 75 -22.28 -6.87 -1.33
CA LYS A 75 -21.58 -6.23 -0.22
C LYS A 75 -21.39 -7.19 0.93
N LEU A 76 -20.24 -7.08 1.61
CA LEU A 76 -20.01 -7.76 2.87
C LEU A 76 -20.65 -6.95 4.00
N ILE A 77 -21.59 -7.56 4.73
CA ILE A 77 -22.32 -6.92 5.81
C ILE A 77 -22.22 -7.71 7.11
N ALA A 78 -22.13 -7.00 8.23
CA ALA A 78 -22.19 -7.60 9.56
C ALA A 78 -23.59 -8.20 9.83
N THR A 79 -23.64 -9.41 10.34
CA THR A 79 -24.86 -9.98 10.91
C THR A 79 -25.16 -9.36 12.27
N LYS A 80 -26.20 -9.83 12.95
CA LYS A 80 -26.50 -9.42 14.35
C LYS A 80 -25.77 -10.27 15.39
N GLN A 81 -25.00 -11.27 15.01
CA GLN A 81 -24.32 -12.17 15.92
C GLN A 81 -22.87 -11.73 16.14
N LEU A 82 -22.56 -11.25 17.32
CA LEU A 82 -21.19 -10.98 17.76
C LEU A 82 -20.36 -12.25 17.68
N ALA A 83 -19.14 -12.15 17.16
CA ALA A 83 -18.27 -13.30 16.98
C ALA A 83 -17.42 -13.56 18.22
N HIS A 84 -17.13 -14.84 18.49
CA HIS A 84 -16.27 -15.27 19.59
C HIS A 84 -15.18 -16.22 19.10
N ASN A 85 -14.14 -16.38 19.91
CA ASN A 85 -13.12 -17.41 19.69
C ASN A 85 -13.77 -18.81 19.62
N PRO A 86 -13.19 -19.75 18.88
CA PRO A 86 -13.78 -21.07 18.68
C PRO A 86 -14.27 -21.78 19.95
N GLN A 87 -13.50 -21.67 21.03
CA GLN A 87 -13.80 -22.30 22.32
C GLN A 87 -14.94 -21.62 23.10
N ASP A 88 -15.28 -20.39 22.78
CA ASP A 88 -16.26 -19.56 23.53
C ASP A 88 -17.63 -19.48 22.82
N ARG A 89 -17.77 -20.15 21.66
CA ARG A 89 -18.98 -20.11 20.83
C ARG A 89 -20.14 -20.88 21.46
N LYS A 90 -21.32 -20.23 21.39
CA LYS A 90 -22.56 -20.80 21.91
C LYS A 90 -23.41 -21.48 20.80
N ALA A 91 -24.39 -22.27 21.16
CA ALA A 91 -25.22 -23.04 20.21
C ALA A 91 -25.92 -22.17 19.13
N PRO A 92 -26.47 -20.99 19.40
CA PRO A 92 -27.05 -20.13 18.36
C PRO A 92 -26.02 -19.68 17.33
N GLU A 93 -24.81 -19.38 17.78
CA GLU A 93 -23.67 -18.94 16.98
C GLU A 93 -23.19 -20.07 16.05
N LEU A 94 -23.03 -21.29 16.60
CA LEU A 94 -22.68 -22.48 15.81
C LEU A 94 -23.73 -22.80 14.72
N LYS A 95 -25.03 -22.53 15.00
CA LYS A 95 -26.10 -22.68 14.01
C LYS A 95 -26.00 -21.65 12.89
N LEU A 96 -25.63 -20.41 13.20
CA LEU A 96 -25.40 -19.36 12.19
C LEU A 96 -24.18 -19.69 11.33
N ILE A 97 -23.04 -20.07 11.93
CA ILE A 97 -21.80 -20.44 11.24
C ILE A 97 -22.05 -21.49 10.15
N LYS A 98 -22.87 -22.51 10.44
CA LYS A 98 -23.25 -23.52 9.44
C LYS A 98 -23.97 -22.94 8.21
N LYS A 99 -24.70 -21.83 8.38
CA LYS A 99 -25.38 -21.13 7.28
C LYS A 99 -24.43 -20.24 6.48
N LEU A 100 -23.35 -19.80 7.08
CA LEU A 100 -22.35 -18.91 6.51
C LEU A 100 -21.18 -19.66 5.84
N SER A 101 -21.30 -20.97 5.64
CA SER A 101 -20.22 -21.83 5.12
C SER A 101 -19.64 -21.39 3.77
N ASN A 102 -20.38 -20.64 2.97
CA ASN A 102 -19.96 -20.18 1.64
C ASN A 102 -19.48 -18.70 1.64
N THR A 103 -19.44 -18.03 2.79
CA THR A 103 -19.09 -16.58 2.83
C THR A 103 -17.69 -16.32 2.32
N ALA A 104 -16.71 -17.16 2.65
CA ALA A 104 -15.35 -17.02 2.16
C ALA A 104 -15.28 -17.06 0.62
N GLN A 105 -15.93 -18.04 0.00
CA GLN A 105 -16.00 -18.12 -1.47
C GLN A 105 -16.70 -16.91 -2.09
N GLN A 106 -17.75 -16.39 -1.45
CA GLN A 106 -18.45 -15.19 -1.91
C GLN A 106 -17.57 -13.92 -1.80
N VAL A 107 -16.76 -13.80 -0.74
CA VAL A 107 -15.79 -12.72 -0.60
C VAL A 107 -14.71 -12.81 -1.68
N ASP A 108 -14.18 -14.00 -1.99
CA ASP A 108 -13.25 -14.18 -3.09
C ASP A 108 -13.86 -13.79 -4.45
N GLN A 109 -15.16 -14.05 -4.64
CA GLN A 109 -15.88 -13.56 -5.82
C GLN A 109 -15.98 -12.04 -5.85
N LEU A 110 -16.28 -11.38 -4.72
CA LEU A 110 -16.28 -9.92 -4.62
C LEU A 110 -14.91 -9.33 -4.94
N LEU A 111 -13.84 -9.85 -4.34
CA LEU A 111 -12.46 -9.42 -4.62
C LEU A 111 -12.05 -9.66 -6.07
N SER A 112 -12.70 -10.57 -6.77
CA SER A 112 -12.44 -10.84 -8.19
C SER A 112 -13.13 -9.87 -9.15
N LEU A 113 -14.05 -9.02 -8.65
CA LEU A 113 -14.71 -8.01 -9.48
C LEU A 113 -13.72 -6.96 -10.00
N PRO A 114 -13.94 -6.39 -11.19
CA PRO A 114 -13.02 -5.41 -11.78
C PRO A 114 -12.74 -4.21 -10.88
N GLU A 115 -13.72 -3.77 -10.10
CA GLU A 115 -13.60 -2.68 -9.13
C GLU A 115 -12.73 -3.00 -7.92
N HIS A 116 -12.47 -4.28 -7.66
CA HIS A 116 -11.63 -4.76 -6.56
C HIS A 116 -10.34 -5.42 -7.06
N ARG A 117 -10.15 -5.54 -8.38
CA ARG A 117 -8.92 -6.12 -8.93
C ARG A 117 -7.86 -5.05 -9.10
N THR A 118 -6.69 -5.32 -8.53
CA THR A 118 -5.45 -4.76 -9.02
C THR A 118 -5.17 -5.37 -10.40
N LYS A 119 -5.37 -4.62 -11.46
CA LYS A 119 -4.96 -5.10 -12.79
C LYS A 119 -3.48 -4.84 -12.96
N MET A 120 -2.71 -5.90 -13.03
CA MET A 120 -1.42 -5.85 -13.72
C MET A 120 -1.70 -5.45 -15.16
N ILE A 121 -1.35 -4.22 -15.53
CA ILE A 121 -1.51 -3.72 -16.90
C ILE A 121 -0.21 -3.96 -17.63
N GLY A 122 -0.32 -4.58 -18.78
CA GLY A 122 0.70 -4.58 -19.80
C GLY A 122 1.56 -5.81 -19.75
N ASN A 123 1.05 -6.79 -20.39
CA ASN A 123 1.82 -7.93 -20.75
C ASN A 123 2.00 -7.93 -22.26
N ASN A 124 3.20 -7.66 -22.72
CA ASN A 124 3.58 -7.93 -24.11
C ASN A 124 3.91 -9.43 -24.30
N GLY A 125 3.37 -10.30 -23.46
CA GLY A 125 3.42 -11.75 -23.62
C GLY A 125 4.62 -12.45 -22.98
N ASP A 126 5.62 -11.72 -22.49
CA ASP A 126 6.80 -12.30 -21.83
C ASP A 126 6.79 -12.21 -20.30
N GLY A 127 5.79 -11.58 -19.72
CA GLY A 127 5.60 -11.48 -18.27
C GLY A 127 6.52 -10.47 -17.56
N LEU A 128 7.40 -9.78 -18.27
CA LEU A 128 8.43 -8.93 -17.70
C LEU A 128 8.25 -7.44 -17.96
N GLY A 129 7.10 -6.99 -18.44
CA GLY A 129 6.87 -5.57 -18.74
C GLY A 129 7.78 -5.00 -19.83
N GLN A 130 7.70 -3.70 -20.09
CA GLN A 130 8.65 -3.04 -20.97
C GLN A 130 9.88 -2.59 -20.18
N TRP A 131 11.04 -3.02 -20.61
CA TRP A 131 12.33 -2.68 -20.03
C TRP A 131 12.54 -1.17 -19.89
N GLY A 132 12.87 -0.72 -18.69
CA GLY A 132 13.36 0.62 -18.43
C GLY A 132 12.32 1.74 -18.44
N VAL A 133 11.09 1.43 -18.80
CA VAL A 133 9.96 2.36 -18.64
C VAL A 133 8.79 1.52 -18.19
N SER A 134 8.54 1.48 -16.90
CA SER A 134 7.21 1.10 -16.46
C SER A 134 6.28 2.21 -16.95
N GLY A 135 5.75 2.11 -18.17
CA GLY A 135 4.75 3.04 -18.65
C GLY A 135 3.46 3.04 -17.82
N PHE A 136 3.50 2.41 -16.66
CA PHE A 136 2.40 2.15 -15.75
C PHE A 136 2.56 2.82 -14.39
N GLY A 137 3.80 3.22 -14.01
CA GLY A 137 4.05 3.98 -12.79
C GLY A 137 3.73 5.46 -12.95
N ALA A 138 3.33 6.09 -11.86
CA ALA A 138 3.20 7.55 -11.81
C ALA A 138 4.56 8.22 -12.02
N VAL A 139 5.63 7.62 -11.49
CA VAL A 139 7.02 8.08 -11.58
C VAL A 139 7.80 7.17 -12.51
N SER A 140 8.66 7.73 -13.37
CA SER A 140 9.58 6.93 -14.17
C SER A 140 10.57 6.17 -13.28
N SER A 141 10.81 4.91 -13.59
CA SER A 141 11.71 4.04 -12.80
C SER A 141 13.20 4.32 -13.02
N VAL A 142 13.57 5.25 -13.89
CA VAL A 142 14.97 5.61 -14.19
C VAL A 142 15.16 7.11 -14.17
N GLY A 143 16.38 7.55 -13.86
CA GLY A 143 16.74 8.97 -13.84
C GLY A 143 16.64 9.61 -12.47
N LYS A 144 16.66 10.96 -12.48
CA LYS A 144 16.54 11.78 -11.27
C LYS A 144 15.15 12.38 -11.18
N HIS A 145 14.51 12.19 -10.05
CA HIS A 145 13.16 12.69 -9.81
C HIS A 145 13.12 13.41 -8.46
N THR A 146 12.39 14.52 -8.39
CA THR A 146 12.13 15.22 -7.13
C THR A 146 10.66 15.07 -6.77
N ILE A 147 10.40 14.48 -5.61
CA ILE A 147 9.07 14.12 -5.14
C ILE A 147 8.73 14.99 -3.93
N PRO A 148 7.66 15.82 -3.97
CA PRO A 148 7.21 16.60 -2.82
C PRO A 148 6.58 15.70 -1.76
N VAL A 149 6.96 15.90 -0.50
CA VAL A 149 6.45 15.21 0.68
C VAL A 149 5.82 16.23 1.62
N ILE A 150 4.57 15.99 2.04
CA ILE A 150 3.84 16.87 2.96
C ILE A 150 3.60 16.11 4.27
N LEU A 151 3.96 16.72 5.39
CA LEU A 151 3.66 16.20 6.73
C LEU A 151 2.31 16.76 7.19
N VAL A 152 1.39 15.86 7.62
CA VAL A 152 0.01 16.23 7.91
C VAL A 152 -0.37 15.87 9.33
N SER A 153 -0.76 16.87 10.12
CA SER A 153 -1.51 16.70 11.37
C SER A 153 -3.01 16.79 11.11
N TYR A 154 -3.78 16.00 11.84
CA TYR A 154 -5.24 16.12 11.87
C TYR A 154 -5.71 17.20 12.88
N ALA A 155 -6.98 17.55 12.87
CA ALA A 155 -7.52 18.47 13.86
C ALA A 155 -7.45 17.92 15.29
N ASP A 156 -7.53 16.60 15.43
CA ASP A 156 -7.59 15.85 16.71
C ASP A 156 -6.31 15.02 17.01
N VAL A 157 -5.42 14.80 16.04
CA VAL A 157 -4.15 14.08 16.22
C VAL A 157 -3.02 14.86 15.54
N GLU A 158 -2.03 15.24 16.32
CA GLU A 158 -0.85 15.93 15.80
C GLU A 158 0.32 14.98 15.57
N LEU A 159 1.16 15.31 14.60
CA LEU A 159 2.47 14.69 14.46
C LEU A 159 3.29 14.91 15.73
N GLY A 160 4.03 13.91 16.16
CA GLY A 160 4.86 13.99 17.35
C GLY A 160 5.78 15.22 17.35
N ASP A 161 6.07 15.75 18.54
CA ASP A 161 6.86 17.00 18.71
C ASP A 161 8.24 16.93 18.06
N THR A 162 8.81 15.73 17.96
CA THR A 162 10.13 15.51 17.33
C THR A 162 10.05 15.35 15.81
N ILE A 163 8.86 15.33 15.22
CA ILE A 163 8.66 15.18 13.78
C ILE A 163 8.73 16.53 13.11
N THR A 164 9.88 16.82 12.54
CA THR A 164 10.15 18.03 11.77
C THR A 164 10.40 17.72 10.31
N THR A 165 10.26 18.70 9.44
CA THR A 165 10.58 18.56 8.00
C THR A 165 12.03 18.13 7.80
N GLU A 166 12.96 18.64 8.62
CA GLU A 166 14.37 18.27 8.58
C GLU A 166 14.59 16.79 8.97
N LYS A 167 13.99 16.34 10.09
CA LYS A 167 14.13 14.94 10.54
C LYS A 167 13.65 13.97 9.48
N ILE A 168 12.46 14.19 8.90
CA ILE A 168 11.90 13.33 7.86
C ILE A 168 12.72 13.47 6.56
N SER A 169 13.18 14.66 6.20
CA SER A 169 14.07 14.83 5.05
C SER A 169 15.35 14.00 5.18
N ARG A 170 15.96 13.95 6.37
CA ARG A 170 17.12 13.08 6.64
C ARG A 170 16.78 11.61 6.51
N GLN A 171 15.67 11.15 7.12
CA GLN A 171 15.20 9.77 7.02
C GLN A 171 14.98 9.32 5.56
N LEU A 172 14.51 10.23 4.72
CA LEU A 172 14.22 9.91 3.32
C LEU A 172 15.43 10.06 2.39
N ASN A 173 16.43 10.92 2.71
CA ASN A 173 17.48 11.26 1.74
C ASN A 173 18.92 11.13 2.24
N GLU A 174 19.17 11.15 3.57
CA GLU A 174 20.54 11.19 4.10
C GLU A 174 21.27 9.87 3.88
N LYS A 175 22.43 9.94 3.27
CA LYS A 175 23.27 8.75 3.03
C LYS A 175 23.68 8.11 4.36
N GLY A 176 23.35 6.82 4.50
CA GLY A 176 23.69 6.04 5.68
C GLY A 176 22.86 6.40 6.91
N TYR A 177 21.65 6.95 6.74
CA TYR A 177 20.74 7.28 7.86
C TYR A 177 20.56 6.12 8.83
N HIS A 178 20.68 6.37 10.15
CA HIS A 178 20.62 5.35 11.21
C HIS A 178 20.14 5.89 12.56
N ASP A 179 19.40 7.00 12.59
CA ASP A 179 18.95 7.64 13.84
C ASP A 179 17.88 6.83 14.58
N GLU A 180 17.13 5.98 13.86
CA GLU A 180 16.08 5.16 14.46
C GLU A 180 16.52 3.68 14.57
N PRO A 181 16.02 2.93 15.57
CA PRO A 181 16.36 1.52 15.74
C PRO A 181 16.06 0.68 14.49
N PHE A 182 17.00 -0.16 14.10
CA PHE A 182 16.92 -1.07 12.94
C PHE A 182 16.88 -0.36 11.57
N THR A 183 17.18 0.94 11.51
CA THR A 183 17.36 1.66 10.25
C THR A 183 18.79 1.49 9.72
N HIS A 184 18.91 1.21 8.43
CA HIS A 184 20.18 1.00 7.73
C HIS A 184 20.13 1.70 6.36
N GLY A 185 20.25 3.03 6.38
CA GLY A 185 20.12 3.89 5.22
C GLY A 185 18.76 4.58 5.10
N SER A 186 18.69 5.56 4.22
CA SER A 186 17.49 6.32 3.88
C SER A 186 16.67 5.62 2.79
N ALA A 187 15.47 6.13 2.50
CA ALA A 187 14.69 5.68 1.37
C ALA A 187 15.46 5.86 0.03
N ARG A 188 16.19 6.98 -0.11
CA ARG A 188 17.05 7.23 -1.28
C ARG A 188 18.17 6.21 -1.37
N ASP A 189 18.85 5.88 -0.27
CA ASP A 189 19.89 4.83 -0.26
C ASP A 189 19.33 3.49 -0.74
N TYR A 190 18.12 3.15 -0.29
CA TYR A 190 17.46 1.92 -0.73
C TYR A 190 17.25 1.90 -2.25
N PHE A 191 16.68 2.96 -2.82
CA PHE A 191 16.43 3.01 -4.27
C PHE A 191 17.72 3.05 -5.09
N LEU A 192 18.74 3.77 -4.64
CA LEU A 192 20.06 3.76 -5.28
C LEU A 192 20.68 2.36 -5.28
N ALA A 193 20.61 1.63 -4.16
CA ALA A 193 21.11 0.26 -4.07
C ALA A 193 20.31 -0.71 -4.96
N MET A 194 18.97 -0.67 -4.91
CA MET A 194 18.12 -1.56 -5.70
C MET A 194 18.27 -1.34 -7.20
N SER A 195 18.44 -0.10 -7.63
CA SER A 195 18.59 0.28 -9.04
C SER A 195 20.03 0.31 -9.53
N GLN A 196 21.01 0.09 -8.66
CA GLN A 196 22.45 0.30 -8.97
C GLN A 196 22.73 1.71 -9.51
N GLY A 197 22.05 2.70 -8.94
CA GLY A 197 22.18 4.12 -9.29
C GLY A 197 21.39 4.55 -10.54
N LEU A 198 20.63 3.67 -11.18
CA LEU A 198 19.81 4.04 -12.35
C LEU A 198 18.61 4.92 -11.98
N PHE A 199 18.13 4.83 -10.74
CA PHE A 199 17.06 5.65 -10.19
C PHE A 199 17.60 6.41 -8.98
N ASP A 200 17.61 7.75 -9.05
CA ASP A 200 18.14 8.65 -8.01
C ASP A 200 17.05 9.64 -7.57
N PRO A 201 16.14 9.24 -6.67
CA PRO A 201 15.09 10.12 -6.19
C PRO A 201 15.59 11.11 -5.16
N THR A 202 14.96 12.29 -5.11
CA THR A 202 15.03 13.22 -3.99
C THR A 202 13.63 13.42 -3.43
N PHE A 203 13.45 13.16 -2.14
CA PHE A 203 12.19 13.34 -1.43
C PHE A 203 12.21 14.67 -0.70
N GLU A 204 11.65 15.71 -1.31
CA GLU A 204 11.67 17.06 -0.74
C GLU A 204 10.51 17.24 0.23
N VAL A 205 10.79 17.33 1.54
CA VAL A 205 9.79 17.57 2.58
C VAL A 205 9.44 19.05 2.58
N VAL A 206 8.34 19.41 1.91
CA VAL A 206 8.04 20.80 1.51
C VAL A 206 7.21 21.57 2.51
N ALA A 207 6.40 20.87 3.33
CA ALA A 207 5.52 21.52 4.29
C ALA A 207 5.15 20.59 5.46
N LYS A 208 4.76 21.21 6.60
CA LYS A 208 4.02 20.60 7.70
C LYS A 208 2.71 21.37 7.86
N VAL A 209 1.60 20.70 7.63
CA VAL A 209 0.26 21.31 7.61
C VAL A 209 -0.67 20.66 8.64
N LYS A 210 -1.74 21.37 9.02
CA LYS A 210 -2.80 20.84 9.87
C LYS A 210 -4.12 20.96 9.12
N VAL A 211 -4.74 19.80 8.85
CA VAL A 211 -6.03 19.73 8.14
C VAL A 211 -7.20 20.00 9.07
N SER A 212 -8.35 20.35 8.49
CA SER A 212 -9.51 20.88 9.21
C SER A 212 -10.31 19.85 9.99
N HIS A 213 -10.21 18.56 9.64
CA HIS A 213 -10.98 17.48 10.27
C HIS A 213 -10.08 16.50 11.02
N GLY A 214 -10.69 15.69 11.88
CA GLY A 214 -10.04 14.60 12.60
C GLY A 214 -9.75 13.40 11.70
N TYR A 215 -8.85 12.51 12.15
CA TYR A 215 -8.43 11.34 11.39
C TYR A 215 -9.60 10.47 10.90
N ALA A 216 -10.61 10.25 11.74
CA ALA A 216 -11.77 9.44 11.39
C ALA A 216 -12.66 10.04 10.28
N TYR A 217 -12.55 11.35 10.00
CA TYR A 217 -13.24 11.95 8.86
C TYR A 217 -12.64 11.47 7.55
N TYR A 218 -11.31 11.38 7.47
CA TYR A 218 -10.60 11.02 6.25
C TYR A 218 -10.46 9.51 6.06
N GLY A 219 -10.19 8.77 7.16
CA GLY A 219 -9.84 7.35 7.12
C GLY A 219 -11.02 6.40 7.31
N LYS A 220 -12.17 6.88 7.82
CA LYS A 220 -13.27 5.98 8.15
C LYS A 220 -13.75 5.14 6.97
N ASN A 221 -13.84 3.83 7.20
CA ASN A 221 -14.42 2.89 6.26
C ASN A 221 -15.95 3.05 6.19
N SER A 222 -16.54 2.97 5.01
CA SER A 222 -17.98 3.12 4.81
C SER A 222 -18.49 2.26 3.67
N ASN A 223 -19.60 1.56 3.91
CA ASN A 223 -20.29 0.73 2.90
C ASN A 223 -19.42 -0.33 2.23
N GLY A 224 -18.48 -0.93 2.98
CA GLY A 224 -17.53 -1.94 2.48
C GLY A 224 -16.43 -1.37 1.60
N ARG A 225 -16.13 -0.08 1.72
CA ARG A 225 -14.97 0.58 1.12
C ARG A 225 -14.14 1.21 2.21
N ASN A 226 -12.84 1.09 2.08
CA ASN A 226 -11.89 1.75 2.97
C ASN A 226 -11.72 3.22 2.55
N ASP A 227 -11.31 4.06 3.49
CA ASP A 227 -10.77 5.40 3.26
C ASP A 227 -11.57 6.30 2.30
N VAL A 228 -12.90 6.31 2.44
CA VAL A 228 -13.79 6.96 1.45
C VAL A 228 -13.53 8.46 1.24
N ARG A 229 -12.73 9.12 2.11
CA ARG A 229 -12.40 10.55 2.02
C ARG A 229 -10.91 10.86 2.00
N VAL A 230 -10.05 9.88 1.77
CA VAL A 230 -8.59 10.11 1.72
C VAL A 230 -8.21 11.16 0.67
N LEU A 231 -8.94 11.22 -0.45
CA LEU A 231 -8.68 12.23 -1.47
C LEU A 231 -8.96 13.66 -0.98
N ASP A 232 -9.89 13.84 -0.04
CA ASP A 232 -10.12 15.15 0.59
C ASP A 232 -8.90 15.56 1.42
N LEU A 233 -8.27 14.60 2.13
CA LEU A 233 -6.98 14.84 2.83
C LEU A 233 -5.90 15.31 1.87
N VAL A 234 -5.72 14.60 0.74
CA VAL A 234 -4.69 14.92 -0.25
C VAL A 234 -4.88 16.32 -0.81
N LYS A 235 -6.11 16.66 -1.21
CA LYS A 235 -6.45 17.98 -1.74
C LYS A 235 -6.20 19.09 -0.73
N GLU A 236 -6.67 18.90 0.50
CA GLU A 236 -6.51 19.88 1.56
C GLU A 236 -5.04 20.09 1.92
N ALA A 237 -4.27 19.00 2.06
CA ALA A 237 -2.85 19.08 2.37
C ALA A 237 -2.06 19.83 1.28
N CYS A 238 -2.32 19.56 0.00
CA CYS A 238 -1.67 20.26 -1.10
C CYS A 238 -2.04 21.74 -1.14
N ASN A 239 -3.31 22.08 -0.91
CA ASN A 239 -3.75 23.48 -0.88
C ASN A 239 -3.10 24.26 0.29
N LEU A 240 -3.07 23.67 1.48
CA LEU A 240 -2.42 24.26 2.65
C LEU A 240 -0.92 24.44 2.44
N ALA A 241 -0.25 23.47 1.80
CA ALA A 241 1.15 23.61 1.43
C ALA A 241 1.38 24.76 0.43
N ALA A 242 0.51 24.88 -0.57
CA ALA A 242 0.56 25.99 -1.52
C ALA A 242 0.31 27.36 -0.85
N GLU A 243 -0.59 27.44 0.13
CA GLU A 243 -0.83 28.64 0.95
C GLU A 243 0.38 29.01 1.81
N GLN A 244 1.18 28.02 2.24
CA GLN A 244 2.46 28.24 2.91
C GLN A 244 3.60 28.66 1.97
N GLY A 245 3.32 28.80 0.66
CA GLY A 245 4.29 29.27 -0.34
C GLY A 245 5.01 28.15 -1.10
N VAL A 246 4.59 26.91 -0.98
CA VAL A 246 5.14 25.82 -1.81
C VAL A 246 4.73 26.03 -3.25
N ASP A 247 5.72 26.13 -4.15
CA ASP A 247 5.51 26.23 -5.60
C ASP A 247 5.54 24.82 -6.22
N PHE A 248 4.38 24.27 -6.49
CA PHE A 248 4.23 22.93 -7.09
C PHE A 248 4.62 22.89 -8.59
N ASN A 249 4.76 24.04 -9.27
CA ASN A 249 5.25 24.05 -10.65
C ASN A 249 6.66 23.45 -10.78
N LYS A 250 7.47 23.51 -9.71
CA LYS A 250 8.81 22.91 -9.68
C LYS A 250 8.81 21.39 -9.88
N TYR A 251 7.69 20.72 -9.59
CA TYR A 251 7.56 19.26 -9.61
C TYR A 251 6.80 18.76 -10.83
N VAL A 252 6.36 19.68 -11.71
CA VAL A 252 5.68 19.30 -12.95
C VAL A 252 6.68 18.67 -13.91
N GLU A 253 6.44 17.42 -14.30
CA GLU A 253 7.19 16.76 -15.36
C GLU A 253 6.59 17.16 -16.72
N ALA A 254 7.43 17.68 -17.62
CA ALA A 254 6.99 18.27 -18.88
C ALA A 254 6.28 17.26 -19.82
N ASP A 255 6.70 16.02 -19.81
CA ASP A 255 6.12 14.93 -20.58
C ASP A 255 4.75 14.46 -20.02
N LYS A 256 4.48 14.71 -18.75
CA LYS A 256 3.24 14.34 -18.06
C LYS A 256 2.27 15.52 -17.88
N GLY A 257 2.78 16.75 -17.90
CA GLY A 257 2.00 17.96 -17.70
C GLY A 257 1.35 18.08 -16.31
N CYS A 258 1.87 17.34 -15.32
CA CYS A 258 1.41 17.34 -13.94
C CYS A 258 2.55 17.04 -12.97
N VAL A 259 2.30 17.22 -11.68
CA VAL A 259 3.13 16.64 -10.59
C VAL A 259 2.86 15.13 -10.60
N PRO A 260 3.84 14.28 -10.90
CA PRO A 260 3.61 12.86 -11.07
C PRO A 260 3.09 12.19 -9.81
N LEU A 261 3.66 12.58 -8.65
CA LEU A 261 3.33 12.01 -7.36
C LEU A 261 3.49 13.05 -6.25
N VAL A 262 2.53 13.12 -5.34
CA VAL A 262 2.66 13.79 -4.04
C VAL A 262 2.63 12.73 -2.94
N SER A 263 3.64 12.75 -2.05
CA SER A 263 3.67 11.88 -0.88
C SER A 263 3.15 12.61 0.35
N ILE A 264 2.34 11.92 1.15
CA ILE A 264 1.81 12.45 2.41
C ILE A 264 2.18 11.50 3.55
N MET A 265 2.79 12.06 4.60
CA MET A 265 2.94 11.39 5.88
C MET A 265 1.92 11.98 6.85
N TYR A 266 0.93 11.19 7.26
CA TYR A 266 -0.10 11.62 8.20
C TYR A 266 0.20 11.17 9.63
N ALA A 267 -0.29 11.94 10.61
CA ALA A 267 -0.10 11.72 12.04
C ALA A 267 -0.72 10.40 12.51
N GLY A 268 -0.04 9.72 13.41
CA GLY A 268 -0.53 8.50 14.06
C GLY A 268 -0.28 7.21 13.26
N PRO A 269 -0.95 6.11 13.65
CA PRO A 269 -0.80 4.80 13.01
C PRO A 269 -1.66 4.66 11.76
N GLY A 270 -1.32 3.68 10.92
CA GLY A 270 -2.13 3.26 9.77
C GLY A 270 -3.09 2.12 10.10
N GLU A 271 -4.18 1.99 9.34
CA GLU A 271 -5.14 0.90 9.51
C GLU A 271 -4.49 -0.47 9.35
N ALA A 272 -3.72 -0.67 8.29
CA ALA A 272 -3.15 -1.98 7.91
C ALA A 272 -2.34 -2.64 9.04
N ASN A 273 -1.61 -1.87 9.84
CA ASN A 273 -0.68 -2.35 10.84
C ASN A 273 -1.09 -2.08 12.29
N SER A 274 -2.18 -1.35 12.52
CA SER A 274 -2.67 -1.06 13.87
C SER A 274 -3.52 -2.19 14.45
N THR A 275 -3.42 -2.38 15.76
CA THR A 275 -4.26 -3.28 16.55
C THR A 275 -5.20 -2.53 17.49
N ASP A 276 -5.36 -1.22 17.29
CA ASP A 276 -6.31 -0.41 18.05
C ASP A 276 -7.75 -0.81 17.70
N SER A 277 -8.66 -0.72 18.66
CA SER A 277 -10.07 -1.09 18.47
C SER A 277 -10.80 -0.20 17.47
N ASN A 278 -10.29 1.01 17.24
CA ASN A 278 -10.80 1.99 16.28
C ASN A 278 -9.94 2.08 15.01
N SER A 279 -9.12 1.06 14.72
CA SER A 279 -8.20 1.09 13.58
C SER A 279 -8.89 1.24 12.22
N ASP A 280 -10.16 0.85 12.09
CA ASP A 280 -10.94 1.04 10.86
C ASP A 280 -11.35 2.52 10.60
N ASP A 281 -11.02 3.41 11.52
CA ASP A 281 -11.13 4.85 11.35
C ASP A 281 -9.80 5.50 10.92
N TYR A 282 -8.69 4.74 10.87
CA TYR A 282 -7.39 5.19 10.37
C TYR A 282 -7.31 5.01 8.86
N ILE A 283 -6.45 5.78 8.20
CA ILE A 283 -6.16 5.57 6.79
C ILE A 283 -5.29 4.31 6.63
N TRP A 284 -5.65 3.45 5.70
CA TRP A 284 -4.78 2.39 5.21
C TRP A 284 -3.69 3.02 4.33
N PRO A 285 -2.39 2.84 4.63
CA PRO A 285 -1.33 3.33 3.74
C PRO A 285 -1.50 2.76 2.34
N HIS A 286 -1.50 3.63 1.33
CA HIS A 286 -1.68 3.21 -0.06
C HIS A 286 -1.19 4.26 -1.06
N GLN A 287 -0.96 3.80 -2.29
CA GLN A 287 -0.68 4.62 -3.45
C GLN A 287 -1.85 4.57 -4.43
N TRP A 288 -2.19 5.70 -5.01
CA TRP A 288 -3.24 5.78 -6.02
C TRP A 288 -2.80 6.59 -7.23
N THR A 289 -2.99 6.00 -8.43
CA THR A 289 -2.68 6.63 -9.72
C THR A 289 -3.96 7.04 -10.44
N GLY A 290 -3.89 8.09 -11.26
CA GLY A 290 -5.00 8.50 -12.12
C GLY A 290 -6.04 9.40 -11.44
N ILE A 291 -5.63 10.19 -10.46
CA ILE A 291 -6.47 11.21 -9.82
C ILE A 291 -7.25 12.04 -10.85
N ASP A 292 -6.60 12.47 -11.92
CA ASP A 292 -7.21 13.32 -12.96
C ASP A 292 -8.34 12.62 -13.70
N TYR A 293 -8.24 11.31 -13.91
CA TYR A 293 -9.26 10.54 -14.64
C TYR A 293 -10.49 10.23 -13.79
N MET A 294 -10.31 10.00 -12.49
CA MET A 294 -11.44 9.71 -11.58
C MET A 294 -12.20 10.96 -11.14
N TYR A 295 -11.52 12.11 -11.04
CA TYR A 295 -12.05 13.30 -10.39
C TYR A 295 -11.93 14.56 -11.24
N SER A 296 -11.81 14.41 -12.57
CA SER A 296 -11.85 15.51 -13.55
C SER A 296 -10.83 16.63 -13.28
N GLY A 297 -9.62 16.25 -12.88
CA GLY A 297 -8.52 17.19 -12.69
C GLY A 297 -8.49 17.81 -11.30
N TYR A 298 -7.89 17.11 -10.36
CA TYR A 298 -7.50 17.74 -9.12
C TYR A 298 -6.41 18.78 -9.44
N THR A 299 -6.73 20.03 -9.21
CA THR A 299 -5.82 21.16 -9.42
C THR A 299 -5.48 21.77 -8.06
N ILE A 300 -4.18 21.96 -7.78
CA ILE A 300 -3.73 22.58 -6.54
C ILE A 300 -4.14 24.05 -6.53
N GLY A 301 -5.08 24.39 -5.67
CA GLY A 301 -5.50 25.74 -5.30
C GLY A 301 -5.49 26.73 -6.47
N ASN A 302 -4.82 27.87 -6.27
CA ASN A 302 -4.69 28.95 -7.25
C ASN A 302 -3.49 28.78 -8.22
N GLN A 303 -2.72 27.69 -8.11
CA GLN A 303 -1.53 27.49 -8.95
C GLN A 303 -1.87 26.88 -10.32
N GLY A 304 -3.04 26.29 -10.48
CA GLY A 304 -3.43 25.65 -11.72
C GLY A 304 -2.67 24.35 -12.03
N VAL A 305 -1.87 23.86 -11.08
CA VAL A 305 -1.04 22.66 -11.21
C VAL A 305 -1.86 21.41 -10.91
N LYS A 306 -1.76 20.42 -11.76
CA LYS A 306 -2.41 19.12 -11.58
C LYS A 306 -1.50 18.15 -10.83
N VAL A 307 -2.12 17.25 -10.04
CA VAL A 307 -1.48 16.11 -9.39
C VAL A 307 -1.96 14.81 -10.04
N GLY A 308 -1.04 14.00 -10.56
CA GLY A 308 -1.35 12.76 -11.27
C GLY A 308 -1.56 11.56 -10.36
N ALA A 309 -0.84 11.49 -9.25
CA ALA A 309 -0.93 10.42 -8.26
C ALA A 309 -0.62 10.91 -6.86
N TYR A 310 -1.03 10.14 -5.86
CA TYR A 310 -0.63 10.36 -4.49
C TYR A 310 -0.19 9.06 -3.82
N PHE A 311 0.55 9.20 -2.74
CA PHE A 311 0.84 8.17 -1.77
C PHE A 311 0.56 8.71 -0.36
N VAL A 312 -0.10 7.93 0.47
CA VAL A 312 -0.35 8.25 1.88
C VAL A 312 0.26 7.19 2.78
N GLY A 313 1.06 7.61 3.75
CA GLY A 313 1.72 6.73 4.72
C GLY A 313 1.63 7.27 6.14
N ASN A 314 1.67 6.38 7.11
CA ASN A 314 1.53 6.69 8.53
C ASN A 314 2.85 7.13 9.17
N GLU A 315 2.72 7.99 10.20
CA GLU A 315 3.85 8.41 11.05
C GLU A 315 4.34 7.29 11.97
N LEU A 316 3.41 6.51 12.56
CA LEU A 316 3.72 5.61 13.66
C LEU A 316 3.46 4.14 13.32
N ASN A 317 4.43 3.28 13.64
CA ASN A 317 4.26 1.83 13.63
C ASN A 317 4.14 1.28 15.05
N GLU A 318 3.28 0.27 15.22
CA GLU A 318 3.13 -0.47 16.46
C GLU A 318 4.17 -1.59 16.58
N TYR A 319 4.69 -1.79 17.78
CA TYR A 319 5.54 -2.92 18.13
C TYR A 319 5.29 -3.35 19.58
N THR A 320 5.61 -4.60 19.91
CA THR A 320 5.50 -5.13 21.27
C THR A 320 6.88 -5.25 21.90
N SER A 321 7.04 -4.71 23.10
CA SER A 321 8.27 -4.82 23.88
C SER A 321 7.93 -5.16 25.33
N GLY A 322 8.45 -6.28 25.83
CA GLY A 322 8.15 -6.76 27.19
C GLY A 322 6.66 -7.05 27.41
N GLY A 323 5.94 -7.50 26.38
CA GLY A 323 4.48 -7.75 26.47
C GLY A 323 3.62 -6.48 26.42
N VAL A 324 4.22 -5.30 26.25
CA VAL A 324 3.52 -4.02 26.18
C VAL A 324 3.54 -3.50 24.75
N LYS A 325 2.36 -3.13 24.25
CA LYS A 325 2.21 -2.45 22.96
C LYS A 325 2.77 -1.02 23.05
N LYS A 326 3.61 -0.67 22.09
CA LYS A 326 4.23 0.65 21.96
C LYS A 326 4.14 1.12 20.52
N LYS A 327 4.30 2.43 20.31
CA LYS A 327 4.38 3.07 19.00
C LYS A 327 5.71 3.80 18.87
N ARG A 328 6.26 3.82 17.67
CA ARG A 328 7.47 4.58 17.30
C ARG A 328 7.33 5.16 15.92
N LEU A 329 8.18 6.10 15.58
CA LEU A 329 8.28 6.61 14.21
C LEU A 329 8.43 5.42 13.25
N ALA A 330 7.63 5.42 12.20
CA ALA A 330 7.71 4.42 11.14
C ALA A 330 9.09 4.46 10.48
N GLY A 331 9.64 3.29 10.17
CA GLY A 331 10.77 3.17 9.28
C GLY A 331 10.38 3.48 7.83
N ILE A 332 11.34 3.31 6.93
CA ILE A 332 11.11 3.60 5.50
C ILE A 332 10.33 2.52 4.76
N ASN A 333 10.04 1.38 5.38
CA ASN A 333 9.50 0.21 4.68
C ASN A 333 8.16 0.49 3.99
N ILE A 334 7.21 1.10 4.72
CA ILE A 334 5.90 1.45 4.15
C ILE A 334 6.08 2.47 3.02
N PHE A 335 6.94 3.48 3.25
CA PHE A 335 7.25 4.47 2.24
C PHE A 335 7.81 3.84 0.96
N VAL A 336 8.76 2.90 1.10
CA VAL A 336 9.39 2.22 -0.04
C VAL A 336 8.41 1.29 -0.76
N HIS A 337 7.52 0.61 -0.03
CA HIS A 337 6.50 -0.25 -0.61
C HIS A 337 5.53 0.55 -1.48
N GLU A 338 4.93 1.60 -0.91
CA GLU A 338 3.98 2.46 -1.64
C GLU A 338 4.65 3.20 -2.80
N PHE A 339 5.92 3.58 -2.64
CA PHE A 339 6.66 4.15 -3.74
C PHE A 339 7.00 3.13 -4.83
N GLY A 340 7.17 1.85 -4.47
CA GLY A 340 7.26 0.73 -5.43
C GLY A 340 6.04 0.68 -6.35
N HIS A 341 4.84 0.90 -5.82
CA HIS A 341 3.63 1.04 -6.63
C HIS A 341 3.65 2.27 -7.53
N ALA A 342 4.16 3.41 -7.04
CA ALA A 342 4.34 4.59 -7.86
C ALA A 342 5.31 4.37 -9.03
N LEU A 343 6.23 3.40 -8.91
CA LEU A 343 7.10 2.93 -9.99
C LEU A 343 6.44 1.88 -10.90
N GLY A 344 5.27 1.37 -10.54
CA GLY A 344 4.49 0.40 -11.33
C GLY A 344 4.57 -1.05 -10.86
N LEU A 345 5.16 -1.34 -9.70
CA LEU A 345 5.17 -2.69 -9.12
C LEU A 345 3.79 -3.06 -8.54
N PRO A 346 3.31 -4.29 -8.73
CA PRO A 346 2.11 -4.79 -8.08
C PRO A 346 2.44 -5.37 -6.69
N ASP A 347 1.39 -5.63 -5.90
CA ASP A 347 1.50 -6.42 -4.68
C ASP A 347 1.90 -7.87 -4.96
N GLY A 348 2.80 -8.40 -4.12
CA GLY A 348 3.25 -9.79 -4.16
C GLY A 348 2.43 -10.75 -3.29
N TYR A 349 1.47 -10.26 -2.51
CA TYR A 349 0.73 -11.06 -1.54
C TYR A 349 -0.69 -11.43 -2.00
N TYR A 350 -1.28 -12.40 -1.30
CA TYR A 350 -2.65 -12.85 -1.54
C TYR A 350 -3.65 -12.05 -0.71
N THR A 351 -4.53 -11.32 -1.36
CA THR A 351 -5.57 -10.49 -0.72
C THR A 351 -6.87 -11.24 -0.42
N GLY A 352 -7.06 -12.45 -0.96
CA GLY A 352 -8.28 -13.23 -0.81
C GLY A 352 -8.49 -13.81 0.59
N SER A 353 -9.72 -14.29 0.83
CA SER A 353 -10.22 -14.75 2.13
C SER A 353 -10.02 -16.24 2.41
N ASP A 354 -9.74 -17.05 1.39
CA ASP A 354 -9.63 -18.51 1.54
C ASP A 354 -8.33 -18.91 2.24
N PRO A 355 -8.37 -19.36 3.53
CA PRO A 355 -7.16 -19.78 4.23
C PRO A 355 -6.45 -20.95 3.55
N SER A 356 -7.17 -21.80 2.82
CA SER A 356 -6.57 -22.92 2.09
C SER A 356 -5.77 -22.43 0.89
N VAL A 357 -6.23 -21.38 0.22
CA VAL A 357 -5.49 -20.71 -0.86
C VAL A 357 -4.28 -19.99 -0.30
N ARG A 358 -4.46 -19.18 0.75
CA ARG A 358 -3.36 -18.48 1.43
C ARG A 358 -2.25 -19.45 1.87
N ASN A 359 -2.61 -20.57 2.49
CA ASN A 359 -1.64 -21.57 2.93
C ASN A 359 -0.97 -22.34 1.77
N ARG A 360 -1.65 -22.47 0.63
CA ARG A 360 -1.16 -23.16 -0.56
C ARG A 360 -0.33 -22.26 -1.47
N LEU A 361 -0.75 -21.01 -1.65
CA LEU A 361 0.03 -20.02 -2.40
C LEU A 361 1.27 -19.67 -1.60
N LYS A 362 2.40 -20.08 -2.12
CA LYS A 362 3.71 -19.72 -1.58
C LYS A 362 4.19 -18.48 -2.32
N THR A 363 3.84 -17.32 -1.79
CA THR A 363 4.43 -16.05 -2.21
C THR A 363 5.87 -15.96 -1.72
N MET A 364 6.59 -14.91 -2.07
CA MET A 364 7.96 -14.71 -1.61
C MET A 364 8.02 -14.36 -0.11
N GLY A 365 6.92 -13.90 0.46
CA GLY A 365 6.77 -13.61 1.88
C GLY A 365 7.77 -12.56 2.37
N LEU A 366 8.51 -12.88 3.44
CA LEU A 366 9.53 -11.97 4.01
C LEU A 366 10.72 -11.68 3.09
N TRP A 367 10.85 -12.35 1.95
CA TRP A 367 11.94 -12.15 0.99
C TRP A 367 11.60 -11.14 -0.11
N ASP A 368 10.43 -10.56 -0.06
CA ASP A 368 9.94 -9.62 -1.07
C ASP A 368 9.35 -8.38 -0.39
N HIS A 369 9.80 -7.20 -0.84
CA HIS A 369 9.33 -5.94 -0.27
C HIS A 369 7.89 -5.59 -0.69
N MET A 370 7.46 -6.06 -1.85
CA MET A 370 6.07 -5.91 -2.32
C MET A 370 5.13 -6.98 -1.73
N ASP A 371 5.64 -7.84 -0.85
CA ASP A 371 4.91 -8.79 -0.02
C ASP A 371 5.08 -8.42 1.47
N ILE A 372 4.87 -9.33 2.40
CA ILE A 372 4.99 -9.09 3.86
C ILE A 372 6.42 -8.74 4.31
N GLY A 373 7.41 -8.76 3.43
CA GLY A 373 8.77 -8.26 3.69
C GLY A 373 8.82 -6.80 4.11
N CYS A 374 7.82 -5.99 3.74
CA CYS A 374 7.68 -4.61 4.22
C CYS A 374 7.49 -4.51 5.74
N TYR A 375 7.13 -5.61 6.43
CA TYR A 375 7.00 -5.66 7.90
C TYR A 375 8.24 -6.11 8.66
N LEU A 376 9.35 -6.41 7.98
CA LEU A 376 10.56 -6.87 8.66
C LEU A 376 11.02 -5.86 9.73
N ASN A 377 11.35 -6.38 10.93
CA ASN A 377 11.70 -5.58 12.11
C ASN A 377 10.65 -4.50 12.46
N ASN A 378 9.36 -4.86 12.36
CA ASN A 378 8.22 -3.93 12.56
C ASN A 378 8.28 -2.75 11.58
N ALA A 379 8.44 -3.05 10.30
CA ALA A 379 8.54 -2.11 9.20
C ALA A 379 9.69 -1.09 9.32
N ALA A 380 10.83 -1.50 9.90
CA ALA A 380 11.99 -0.63 10.07
C ALA A 380 13.16 -0.98 9.14
N THR A 381 13.27 -2.23 8.69
CA THR A 381 14.36 -2.67 7.82
C THR A 381 13.79 -3.20 6.51
N PRO A 382 13.89 -2.48 5.38
CA PRO A 382 13.37 -2.94 4.10
C PRO A 382 14.18 -4.14 3.59
N VAL A 383 13.47 -5.15 3.07
CA VAL A 383 14.09 -6.20 2.26
C VAL A 383 14.19 -5.73 0.81
N ALA A 384 14.96 -6.44 0.00
CA ALA A 384 15.13 -6.10 -1.40
C ALA A 384 13.85 -6.29 -2.21
N PHE A 385 13.69 -5.51 -3.26
CA PHE A 385 12.87 -5.91 -4.39
C PHE A 385 13.45 -7.17 -5.04
N THR A 386 12.58 -8.08 -5.45
CA THR A 386 12.99 -9.32 -6.12
C THR A 386 13.74 -9.05 -7.43
N SER A 387 14.48 -10.03 -7.92
CA SER A 387 15.13 -9.91 -9.22
C SER A 387 14.13 -9.71 -10.36
N TYR A 388 12.94 -10.27 -10.24
CA TYR A 388 11.84 -10.05 -11.19
C TYR A 388 11.40 -8.58 -11.21
N GLU A 389 11.13 -7.99 -10.06
CA GLU A 389 10.71 -6.59 -9.90
C GLU A 389 11.78 -5.62 -10.38
N ARG A 390 13.02 -5.84 -9.99
CA ARG A 390 14.15 -5.02 -10.45
C ARG A 390 14.33 -5.10 -11.96
N SER A 391 14.14 -6.29 -12.55
CA SER A 391 14.13 -6.47 -13.99
C SER A 391 12.94 -5.78 -14.67
N TYR A 392 11.75 -5.86 -14.07
CA TYR A 392 10.56 -5.17 -14.53
C TYR A 392 10.74 -3.64 -14.55
N LEU A 393 11.39 -3.08 -13.52
CA LEU A 393 11.73 -1.66 -13.43
C LEU A 393 12.87 -1.23 -14.37
N GLY A 394 13.51 -2.18 -15.07
CA GLY A 394 14.64 -1.89 -15.95
C GLY A 394 15.97 -1.71 -15.23
N TRP A 395 16.04 -2.06 -13.94
CA TRP A 395 17.24 -1.93 -13.10
C TRP A 395 18.18 -3.12 -13.21
N LEU A 396 17.67 -4.25 -13.69
CA LEU A 396 18.42 -5.50 -13.79
C LEU A 396 18.16 -6.15 -15.15
N LYS A 397 19.23 -6.42 -15.89
CA LYS A 397 19.17 -7.24 -17.10
C LYS A 397 19.42 -8.70 -16.72
N LEU A 398 18.41 -9.56 -16.91
CA LEU A 398 18.52 -10.98 -16.63
C LEU A 398 19.21 -11.70 -17.81
N GLU A 399 20.27 -12.45 -17.51
CA GLU A 399 20.87 -13.38 -18.45
C GLU A 399 20.08 -14.68 -18.48
N GLU A 400 19.77 -15.18 -19.68
CA GLU A 400 19.05 -16.45 -19.83
C GLU A 400 20.03 -17.64 -19.77
N LEU A 401 19.75 -18.57 -18.86
CA LEU A 401 20.50 -19.82 -18.76
C LEU A 401 20.08 -20.77 -19.89
N LYS A 402 20.98 -21.05 -20.80
CA LYS A 402 20.75 -21.91 -21.98
C LYS A 402 21.54 -23.22 -21.93
N GLU A 403 22.53 -23.35 -21.06
CA GLU A 403 23.43 -24.48 -20.98
C GLU A 403 23.43 -25.04 -19.55
N GLU A 404 23.62 -26.36 -19.46
CA GLU A 404 23.84 -27.03 -18.18
C GLU A 404 25.30 -26.85 -17.74
N ARG A 405 25.51 -25.90 -16.80
CA ARG A 405 26.83 -25.65 -16.17
C ARG A 405 26.63 -25.01 -14.80
N THR A 406 27.70 -24.91 -14.04
CA THR A 406 27.70 -24.14 -12.79
C THR A 406 27.77 -22.64 -13.10
N TYR A 407 26.86 -21.88 -12.54
CA TYR A 407 26.81 -20.42 -12.62
C TYR A 407 27.10 -19.84 -11.25
N ALA A 408 27.92 -18.81 -11.19
CA ALA A 408 28.18 -18.08 -9.95
C ALA A 408 27.19 -16.91 -9.82
N LEU A 409 26.41 -16.87 -8.72
CA LEU A 409 25.62 -15.72 -8.36
C LEU A 409 26.44 -14.78 -7.49
N GLN A 410 26.37 -13.49 -7.79
CA GLN A 410 26.97 -12.43 -6.97
C GLN A 410 25.90 -11.75 -6.11
N PRO A 411 26.23 -11.25 -4.90
CA PRO A 411 25.34 -10.38 -4.15
C PRO A 411 25.01 -9.13 -4.96
N PHE A 412 23.75 -8.75 -4.98
CA PHE A 412 23.27 -7.62 -5.80
C PHE A 412 23.44 -6.26 -5.10
N ASP A 413 23.65 -6.24 -3.80
CA ASP A 413 23.79 -5.06 -2.94
C ASP A 413 25.15 -4.34 -3.11
N ILE A 414 26.01 -4.84 -3.98
CA ILE A 414 27.32 -4.26 -4.27
C ILE A 414 27.27 -3.64 -5.67
N GLU A 415 27.49 -2.32 -5.71
CA GLU A 415 27.47 -1.51 -6.94
C GLU A 415 28.41 -2.09 -8.02
N GLY A 416 27.95 -2.09 -9.28
CA GLY A 416 28.73 -2.50 -10.44
C GLY A 416 28.92 -4.01 -10.59
N ARG A 417 28.14 -4.86 -9.91
CA ARG A 417 28.21 -6.32 -10.09
C ARG A 417 27.23 -6.83 -11.12
N ASP A 418 27.78 -7.57 -12.08
CA ASP A 418 27.03 -8.41 -13.01
C ASP A 418 26.69 -9.77 -12.36
N ASN A 419 25.83 -10.55 -13.04
CA ASN A 419 25.50 -11.93 -12.64
C ASN A 419 24.83 -12.04 -11.26
N THR A 420 24.01 -11.08 -10.90
CA THR A 420 23.25 -11.08 -9.63
C THR A 420 21.97 -11.89 -9.71
N ALA A 421 21.47 -12.19 -10.91
CA ALA A 421 20.32 -13.05 -11.15
C ALA A 421 20.33 -13.58 -12.59
N TYR A 422 19.64 -14.71 -12.79
CA TYR A 422 19.47 -15.36 -14.08
C TYR A 422 18.00 -15.69 -14.31
N ILE A 423 17.61 -15.88 -15.58
CA ILE A 423 16.28 -16.35 -15.96
C ILE A 423 16.39 -17.72 -16.66
N ILE A 424 15.50 -18.63 -16.30
CA ILE A 424 15.29 -19.89 -17.02
C ILE A 424 13.92 -19.82 -17.65
N ARG A 425 13.84 -19.94 -18.99
CA ARG A 425 12.58 -19.96 -19.71
C ARG A 425 12.15 -21.38 -20.01
N ASN A 426 10.90 -21.68 -19.70
CA ASN A 426 10.30 -22.92 -20.13
C ASN A 426 9.78 -22.75 -21.58
N PRO A 427 10.31 -23.50 -22.58
CA PRO A 427 9.89 -23.33 -23.97
C PRO A 427 8.44 -23.76 -24.25
N LYS A 428 7.76 -24.33 -23.24
CA LYS A 428 6.36 -24.78 -23.34
C LYS A 428 5.35 -23.82 -22.74
N ASN A 429 5.80 -22.70 -22.15
CA ASN A 429 4.93 -21.67 -21.57
C ASN A 429 5.12 -20.38 -22.34
#